data_48ae6009f90fe2a6a6e03e1bf03366c3
#
_entry.id   48ae6009f90fe2a6a6e03e1bf03366c3
#
_cell.length_a   1.000
_cell.length_b   1.000
_cell.length_c   1.000
_cell.angle_alpha   90.00
_cell.angle_beta   90.00
_cell.angle_gamma   90.00
#
_symmetry.space_group_name_H-M   'P 1'
#
loop_
_entity.id
_entity.type
_entity.pdbx_description
1 polymer ?
#
loop_
_entity_poly.entity_id
_entity_poly.type
_entity_poly.pdbx_seq_one_letter_code
_entity_poly.pdbx_strand_id
1 'polypeptide(L)'
;MSAPNPPAKSAPRISIVIPVYNEEAILHSAVVELRERLAPMGWSYEIILAENGSRDRTVEIGQELANEYGSATDGRVKIISVGEPNYGKALKQGILLAQGTLVLCDEIDLCDADFHRRAVEILESGEADLVIGSKLASGAADDRPAIRHAASIAYSTMLKLLLGFRGTDTHGLKAFRRLALLDVVRSCLVDKDVFASELVIRADRGGVRTREIPVCVAEKRPPSINLFKRVPNVLKSIAKLTYAIRVRG
;
A
#
# COMPACT_ATOMS: atom_id res chain seq x y z
N MET A 1 -35.41 -30.04 -12.89
CA MET A 1 -35.06 -29.40 -11.58
C MET A 1 -33.68 -28.82 -11.74
N SER A 2 -33.58 -27.48 -11.89
CA SER A 2 -32.29 -26.79 -11.96
C SER A 2 -31.63 -26.81 -10.57
N ALA A 3 -30.35 -27.19 -10.51
CA ALA A 3 -29.57 -27.14 -9.27
C ALA A 3 -29.61 -25.73 -8.70
N PRO A 4 -29.71 -25.54 -7.38
CA PRO A 4 -29.67 -24.21 -6.77
C PRO A 4 -28.33 -23.54 -7.10
N ASN A 5 -28.43 -22.31 -7.56
CA ASN A 5 -27.24 -21.47 -7.79
C ASN A 5 -26.39 -21.44 -6.52
N PRO A 6 -25.09 -21.70 -6.58
CA PRO A 6 -24.23 -21.60 -5.39
C PRO A 6 -24.39 -20.20 -4.78
N PRO A 7 -24.43 -20.08 -3.43
CA PRO A 7 -24.60 -18.80 -2.77
C PRO A 7 -23.53 -17.82 -3.24
N ALA A 8 -23.94 -16.62 -3.58
CA ALA A 8 -23.01 -15.55 -3.96
C ALA A 8 -21.93 -15.44 -2.88
N LYS A 9 -20.66 -15.59 -3.27
CA LYS A 9 -19.53 -15.46 -2.33
C LYS A 9 -19.65 -14.11 -1.65
N SER A 10 -19.72 -14.10 -0.33
CA SER A 10 -19.72 -12.85 0.45
C SER A 10 -18.46 -12.04 0.13
N ALA A 11 -18.61 -10.72 0.03
CA ALA A 11 -17.46 -9.84 -0.16
C ALA A 11 -16.45 -10.03 1.00
N PRO A 12 -15.13 -10.01 0.73
CA PRO A 12 -14.14 -10.13 1.79
C PRO A 12 -14.25 -8.93 2.75
N ARG A 13 -13.90 -9.15 4.00
CA ARG A 13 -13.83 -8.07 4.99
C ARG A 13 -12.64 -7.16 4.72
N ILE A 14 -11.52 -7.72 4.29
CA ILE A 14 -10.24 -7.04 4.11
C ILE A 14 -9.75 -7.26 2.68
N SER A 15 -9.25 -6.19 2.04
CA SER A 15 -8.47 -6.29 0.80
C SER A 15 -7.04 -5.84 1.08
N ILE A 16 -6.07 -6.70 0.76
CA ILE A 16 -4.64 -6.39 0.86
C ILE A 16 -4.13 -6.11 -0.55
N VAL A 17 -3.68 -4.90 -0.80
CA VAL A 17 -3.17 -4.45 -2.10
C VAL A 17 -1.66 -4.38 -2.04
N ILE A 18 -0.99 -5.13 -2.90
CA ILE A 18 0.46 -5.25 -2.95
C ILE A 18 0.94 -4.91 -4.36
N PRO A 19 1.55 -3.75 -4.58
CA PRO A 19 2.22 -3.44 -5.84
C PRO A 19 3.43 -4.34 -6.04
N VAL A 20 3.59 -4.92 -7.24
CA VAL A 20 4.71 -5.81 -7.56
C VAL A 20 5.38 -5.40 -8.86
N TYR A 21 6.73 -5.44 -8.87
CA TYR A 21 7.55 -5.10 -10.04
C TYR A 21 8.87 -5.84 -10.03
N ASN A 22 9.08 -6.79 -10.95
CA ASN A 22 10.27 -7.63 -11.03
C ASN A 22 10.56 -8.36 -9.71
N GLU A 23 9.59 -9.13 -9.23
CA GLU A 23 9.62 -9.83 -7.95
C GLU A 23 9.62 -11.36 -8.09
N GLU A 24 10.04 -11.88 -9.26
CA GLU A 24 10.04 -13.34 -9.54
C GLU A 24 10.72 -14.17 -8.44
N ALA A 25 11.76 -13.62 -7.81
CA ALA A 25 12.54 -14.35 -6.81
C ALA A 25 11.81 -14.58 -5.49
N ILE A 26 10.83 -13.73 -5.13
CA ILE A 26 10.17 -13.78 -3.81
C ILE A 26 8.65 -13.80 -3.86
N LEU A 27 8.03 -13.44 -4.98
CA LEU A 27 6.58 -13.23 -5.05
C LEU A 27 5.79 -14.44 -4.52
N HIS A 28 6.14 -15.64 -4.98
CA HIS A 28 5.44 -16.85 -4.55
C HIS A 28 5.57 -17.09 -3.05
N SER A 29 6.79 -17.13 -2.54
CA SER A 29 7.04 -17.40 -1.10
C SER A 29 6.46 -16.32 -0.20
N ALA A 30 6.55 -15.05 -0.59
CA ALA A 30 6.00 -13.95 0.20
C ALA A 30 4.46 -14.01 0.31
N VAL A 31 3.76 -14.37 -0.78
CA VAL A 31 2.29 -14.52 -0.76
C VAL A 31 1.88 -15.71 0.10
N VAL A 32 2.57 -16.85 -0.03
CA VAL A 32 2.30 -18.05 0.78
C VAL A 32 2.54 -17.73 2.27
N GLU A 33 3.70 -17.16 2.61
CA GLU A 33 4.04 -16.78 3.98
C GLU A 33 3.03 -15.78 4.57
N LEU A 34 2.61 -14.78 3.80
CA LEU A 34 1.59 -13.83 4.26
C LEU A 34 0.28 -14.54 4.57
N ARG A 35 -0.18 -15.45 3.72
CA ARG A 35 -1.39 -16.23 3.94
C ARG A 35 -1.29 -17.09 5.22
N GLU A 36 -0.16 -17.73 5.44
CA GLU A 36 0.09 -18.53 6.65
C GLU A 36 0.05 -17.66 7.92
N ARG A 37 0.65 -16.47 7.88
CA ARG A 37 0.63 -15.52 9.00
C ARG A 37 -0.76 -14.94 9.28
N LEU A 38 -1.60 -14.80 8.27
CA LEU A 38 -2.97 -14.29 8.42
C LEU A 38 -3.98 -15.37 8.83
N ALA A 39 -3.70 -16.64 8.56
CA ALA A 39 -4.62 -17.75 8.86
C ALA A 39 -5.11 -17.79 10.32
N PRO A 40 -4.24 -17.58 11.35
CA PRO A 40 -4.67 -17.57 12.75
C PRO A 40 -5.62 -16.42 13.10
N MET A 41 -5.66 -15.36 12.30
CA MET A 41 -6.50 -14.19 12.55
C MET A 41 -7.99 -14.43 12.21
N GLY A 42 -8.31 -15.49 11.47
CA GLY A 42 -9.67 -15.84 11.09
C GLY A 42 -10.37 -14.79 10.22
N TRP A 43 -9.61 -13.98 9.48
CA TRP A 43 -10.16 -12.94 8.63
C TRP A 43 -10.65 -13.49 7.29
N SER A 44 -11.79 -12.97 6.81
CA SER A 44 -12.16 -13.08 5.41
C SER A 44 -11.43 -12.00 4.62
N TYR A 45 -10.49 -12.37 3.73
CA TYR A 45 -9.68 -11.41 3.00
C TYR A 45 -9.40 -11.82 1.55
N GLU A 46 -8.96 -10.85 0.77
CA GLU A 46 -8.38 -11.04 -0.56
C GLU A 46 -7.01 -10.35 -0.64
N ILE A 47 -6.13 -10.89 -1.47
CA ILE A 47 -4.85 -10.28 -1.84
C ILE A 47 -4.96 -9.86 -3.31
N ILE A 48 -4.65 -8.60 -3.59
CA ILE A 48 -4.63 -8.02 -4.94
C ILE A 48 -3.17 -7.69 -5.27
N LEU A 49 -2.57 -8.53 -6.10
CA LEU A 49 -1.24 -8.28 -6.66
C LEU A 49 -1.39 -7.26 -7.79
N ALA A 50 -0.92 -6.04 -7.54
CA ALA A 50 -1.02 -4.93 -8.50
C ALA A 50 0.30 -4.83 -9.28
N GLU A 51 0.40 -5.59 -10.37
CA GLU A 51 1.58 -5.67 -11.22
C GLU A 51 1.77 -4.38 -12.03
N ASN A 52 2.99 -3.88 -12.08
CA ASN A 52 3.29 -2.60 -12.69
C ASN A 52 4.39 -2.68 -13.78
N GLY A 53 4.19 -3.53 -14.79
CA GLY A 53 5.03 -3.57 -15.99
C GLY A 53 6.33 -4.34 -15.82
N SER A 54 6.32 -5.44 -15.10
CA SER A 54 7.46 -6.34 -14.89
C SER A 54 7.97 -6.93 -16.23
N ARG A 55 9.24 -7.29 -16.24
CA ARG A 55 9.94 -7.87 -17.41
C ARG A 55 10.48 -9.27 -17.14
N ASP A 56 10.33 -9.74 -15.91
CA ASP A 56 10.69 -11.07 -15.44
C ASP A 56 9.41 -11.94 -15.32
N ARG A 57 9.49 -13.07 -14.63
CA ARG A 57 8.37 -14.01 -14.48
C ARG A 57 7.33 -13.57 -13.43
N THR A 58 7.36 -12.33 -12.93
CA THR A 58 6.42 -11.83 -11.92
C THR A 58 4.96 -12.02 -12.35
N VAL A 59 4.63 -11.71 -13.61
CA VAL A 59 3.25 -11.85 -14.14
C VAL A 59 2.82 -13.31 -14.16
N GLU A 60 3.69 -14.20 -14.64
CA GLU A 60 3.45 -15.65 -14.71
C GLU A 60 3.18 -16.22 -13.31
N ILE A 61 4.08 -15.94 -12.35
CA ILE A 61 3.94 -16.38 -10.95
C ILE A 61 2.67 -15.82 -10.30
N GLY A 62 2.36 -14.55 -10.55
CA GLY A 62 1.12 -13.95 -10.03
C GLY A 62 -0.14 -14.61 -10.60
N GLN A 63 -0.11 -15.06 -11.87
CA GLN A 63 -1.20 -15.79 -12.49
C GLN A 63 -1.32 -17.22 -11.93
N GLU A 64 -0.20 -17.89 -11.65
CA GLU A 64 -0.17 -19.19 -10.98
C GLU A 64 -0.82 -19.09 -9.58
N LEU A 65 -0.44 -18.10 -8.78
CA LEU A 65 -1.03 -17.82 -7.47
C LEU A 65 -2.54 -17.52 -7.57
N ALA A 66 -2.95 -16.74 -8.57
CA ALA A 66 -4.36 -16.45 -8.80
C ALA A 66 -5.17 -17.68 -9.24
N ASN A 67 -4.57 -18.60 -9.97
CA ASN A 67 -5.20 -19.88 -10.33
C ASN A 67 -5.33 -20.82 -9.12
N GLU A 68 -4.30 -20.88 -8.29
CA GLU A 68 -4.26 -21.73 -7.10
C GLU A 68 -5.22 -21.23 -6.01
N TYR A 69 -5.21 -19.94 -5.71
CA TYR A 69 -5.96 -19.36 -4.59
C TYR A 69 -7.18 -18.51 -5.00
N GLY A 70 -7.41 -18.28 -6.28
CA GLY A 70 -8.50 -17.41 -6.77
C GLY A 70 -9.91 -17.85 -6.39
N SER A 71 -10.09 -19.15 -6.13
CA SER A 71 -11.36 -19.74 -5.67
C SER A 71 -11.44 -19.89 -4.16
N ALA A 72 -10.38 -19.60 -3.40
CA ALA A 72 -10.36 -19.74 -1.96
C ALA A 72 -11.46 -18.88 -1.30
N THR A 73 -12.05 -19.40 -0.22
CA THR A 73 -13.02 -18.66 0.59
C THR A 73 -12.34 -17.52 1.32
N ASP A 74 -11.17 -17.84 1.89
CA ASP A 74 -10.32 -16.92 2.64
C ASP A 74 -8.93 -16.82 1.99
N GLY A 75 -8.40 -15.62 1.90
CA GLY A 75 -7.10 -15.37 1.29
C GLY A 75 -7.09 -15.57 -0.22
N ARG A 76 -8.17 -15.24 -0.90
CA ARG A 76 -8.27 -15.27 -2.35
C ARG A 76 -7.24 -14.35 -2.99
N VAL A 77 -6.47 -14.85 -3.95
CA VAL A 77 -5.47 -14.07 -4.67
C VAL A 77 -6.00 -13.66 -6.04
N LYS A 78 -5.73 -12.42 -6.42
CA LYS A 78 -5.99 -11.85 -7.73
C LYS A 78 -4.76 -11.10 -8.23
N ILE A 79 -4.55 -11.08 -9.53
CA ILE A 79 -3.54 -10.23 -10.16
C ILE A 79 -4.22 -9.25 -11.12
N ILE A 80 -3.74 -8.02 -11.11
CA ILE A 80 -4.06 -6.99 -12.11
C ILE A 80 -2.77 -6.43 -12.65
N SER A 81 -2.74 -5.99 -13.92
CA SER A 81 -1.58 -5.36 -14.51
C SER A 81 -1.93 -3.98 -15.08
N VAL A 82 -1.06 -3.01 -14.86
CA VAL A 82 -1.19 -1.68 -15.46
C VAL A 82 -0.35 -1.51 -16.73
N GLY A 83 0.45 -2.52 -17.09
CA GLY A 83 1.17 -2.61 -18.36
C GLY A 83 2.39 -1.69 -18.49
N GLU A 84 2.72 -0.91 -17.48
CA GLU A 84 3.84 0.04 -17.49
C GLU A 84 4.44 0.21 -16.08
N PRO A 85 5.76 0.52 -15.96
CA PRO A 85 6.38 0.80 -14.66
C PRO A 85 5.80 2.06 -14.00
N ASN A 86 4.78 1.87 -13.18
CA ASN A 86 4.06 2.93 -12.51
C ASN A 86 3.44 2.44 -11.19
N TYR A 87 4.24 2.48 -10.12
CA TYR A 87 3.85 2.05 -8.77
C TYR A 87 2.53 2.70 -8.30
N GLY A 88 2.42 4.03 -8.42
CA GLY A 88 1.24 4.76 -7.95
C GLY A 88 -0.03 4.39 -8.71
N LYS A 89 0.07 4.17 -10.03
CA LYS A 89 -1.06 3.73 -10.86
C LYS A 89 -1.51 2.32 -10.45
N ALA A 90 -0.56 1.41 -10.23
CA ALA A 90 -0.84 0.05 -9.79
C ALA A 90 -1.53 0.04 -8.42
N LEU A 91 -0.96 0.76 -7.44
CA LEU A 91 -1.55 0.89 -6.11
C LEU A 91 -2.96 1.49 -6.18
N LYS A 92 -3.15 2.59 -6.92
CA LYS A 92 -4.47 3.23 -7.10
C LYS A 92 -5.48 2.27 -7.70
N GLN A 93 -5.13 1.56 -8.76
CA GLN A 93 -6.04 0.59 -9.38
C GLN A 93 -6.38 -0.57 -8.46
N GLY A 94 -5.38 -1.10 -7.74
CA GLY A 94 -5.61 -2.14 -6.72
C GLY A 94 -6.61 -1.68 -5.64
N ILE A 95 -6.45 -0.47 -5.12
CA ILE A 95 -7.38 0.12 -4.14
C ILE A 95 -8.79 0.28 -4.72
N LEU A 96 -8.93 0.75 -5.96
CA LEU A 96 -10.23 0.93 -6.61
C LEU A 96 -10.95 -0.39 -6.85
N LEU A 97 -10.23 -1.48 -7.10
CA LEU A 97 -10.75 -2.83 -7.30
C LEU A 97 -11.00 -3.60 -5.99
N ALA A 98 -10.49 -3.12 -4.88
CA ALA A 98 -10.68 -3.71 -3.56
C ALA A 98 -12.17 -3.80 -3.21
N GLN A 99 -12.61 -4.95 -2.69
CA GLN A 99 -13.99 -5.22 -2.30
C GLN A 99 -14.19 -5.18 -0.78
N GLY A 100 -13.11 -5.29 -0.01
CA GLY A 100 -13.13 -5.28 1.45
C GLY A 100 -13.65 -3.95 2.03
N THR A 101 -14.24 -4.02 3.20
CA THR A 101 -14.60 -2.81 3.97
C THR A 101 -13.36 -2.10 4.50
N LEU A 102 -12.29 -2.86 4.73
CA LEU A 102 -10.95 -2.37 5.06
C LEU A 102 -10.00 -2.65 3.89
N VAL A 103 -9.12 -1.70 3.61
CA VAL A 103 -8.07 -1.84 2.60
C VAL A 103 -6.72 -1.65 3.29
N LEU A 104 -5.83 -2.60 3.07
CA LEU A 104 -4.46 -2.57 3.54
C LEU A 104 -3.54 -2.45 2.31
N CYS A 105 -2.60 -1.51 2.33
CA CYS A 105 -1.59 -1.36 1.30
C CYS A 105 -0.25 -1.82 1.90
N ASP A 106 0.33 -2.83 1.31
CA ASP A 106 1.56 -3.46 1.77
C ASP A 106 2.62 -3.50 0.67
N GLU A 107 3.83 -3.84 1.04
CA GLU A 107 4.98 -4.04 0.16
C GLU A 107 5.36 -5.52 0.19
N ILE A 108 5.66 -6.11 -0.97
CA ILE A 108 5.90 -7.56 -1.09
C ILE A 108 7.09 -8.06 -0.26
N ASP A 109 8.07 -7.22 -0.01
CA ASP A 109 9.25 -7.53 0.80
C ASP A 109 9.04 -7.33 2.31
N LEU A 110 7.96 -6.68 2.73
CA LEU A 110 7.60 -6.50 4.13
C LEU A 110 6.57 -7.54 4.59
N CYS A 111 5.40 -7.57 3.96
CA CYS A 111 4.26 -8.41 4.33
C CYS A 111 4.06 -8.43 5.86
N ASP A 112 3.90 -7.21 6.44
CA ASP A 112 3.92 -7.00 7.89
C ASP A 112 2.58 -7.34 8.54
N ALA A 113 2.39 -8.61 8.88
CA ALA A 113 1.17 -9.11 9.52
C ALA A 113 0.92 -8.48 10.91
N ASP A 114 1.95 -8.03 11.63
CA ASP A 114 1.78 -7.33 12.92
C ASP A 114 1.21 -5.92 12.69
N PHE A 115 1.72 -5.19 11.69
CA PHE A 115 1.11 -3.94 11.27
C PHE A 115 -0.37 -4.16 10.88
N HIS A 116 -0.66 -5.18 10.08
CA HIS A 116 -2.03 -5.49 9.66
C HIS A 116 -2.95 -5.68 10.86
N ARG A 117 -2.55 -6.49 11.85
CA ARG A 117 -3.34 -6.75 13.07
C ARG A 117 -3.62 -5.47 13.84
N ARG A 118 -2.58 -4.71 14.17
CA ARG A 118 -2.70 -3.45 14.94
C ARG A 118 -3.55 -2.41 14.20
N ALA A 119 -3.36 -2.29 12.89
CA ALA A 119 -4.11 -1.34 12.08
C ALA A 119 -5.60 -1.71 11.99
N VAL A 120 -5.91 -3.00 11.81
CA VAL A 120 -7.31 -3.48 11.79
C VAL A 120 -7.99 -3.22 13.12
N GLU A 121 -7.34 -3.50 14.26
CA GLU A 121 -7.86 -3.21 15.60
C GLU A 121 -8.21 -1.72 15.78
N ILE A 122 -7.32 -0.81 15.36
CA ILE A 122 -7.55 0.65 15.43
C ILE A 122 -8.71 1.09 14.52
N LEU A 123 -8.78 0.55 13.31
CA LEU A 123 -9.87 0.86 12.39
C LEU A 123 -11.21 0.36 12.94
N GLU A 124 -11.27 -0.84 13.50
CA GLU A 124 -12.50 -1.43 14.01
C GLU A 124 -12.99 -0.79 15.30
N SER A 125 -12.08 -0.36 16.17
CA SER A 125 -12.47 0.43 17.35
C SER A 125 -13.08 1.79 17.00
N GLY A 126 -12.94 2.23 15.74
CA GLY A 126 -13.41 3.54 15.29
C GLY A 126 -12.51 4.70 15.71
N GLU A 127 -11.32 4.43 16.23
CA GLU A 127 -10.36 5.45 16.64
C GLU A 127 -9.82 6.24 15.45
N ALA A 128 -9.62 5.58 14.31
CA ALA A 128 -9.18 6.21 13.06
C ALA A 128 -9.91 5.64 11.85
N ASP A 129 -9.84 6.37 10.73
CA ASP A 129 -10.31 5.93 9.41
C ASP A 129 -9.13 5.62 8.48
N LEU A 130 -7.92 6.12 8.81
CA LEU A 130 -6.66 5.85 8.15
C LEU A 130 -5.57 5.58 9.19
N VAL A 131 -4.88 4.46 9.05
CA VAL A 131 -3.69 4.11 9.84
C VAL A 131 -2.48 4.08 8.92
N ILE A 132 -1.39 4.71 9.34
CA ILE A 132 -0.13 4.78 8.60
C ILE A 132 0.96 4.11 9.43
N GLY A 133 1.64 3.13 8.87
CA GLY A 133 2.85 2.56 9.43
C GLY A 133 4.02 3.48 9.17
N SER A 134 4.44 4.21 10.18
CA SER A 134 5.52 5.20 10.04
C SER A 134 6.84 4.68 10.59
N LYS A 135 7.87 4.72 9.75
CA LYS A 135 9.26 4.47 10.15
C LYS A 135 9.92 5.65 10.86
N LEU A 136 9.24 6.79 10.91
CA LEU A 136 9.69 8.00 11.59
C LEU A 136 8.91 8.28 12.89
N ALA A 137 7.90 7.46 13.20
CA ALA A 137 7.16 7.56 14.45
C ALA A 137 8.01 7.13 15.64
N SER A 138 7.70 7.66 16.82
CA SER A 138 8.37 7.24 18.07
C SER A 138 8.16 5.73 18.30
N GLY A 139 9.24 5.01 18.58
CA GLY A 139 9.22 3.55 18.73
C GLY A 139 9.37 2.75 17.44
N ALA A 140 9.53 3.41 16.27
CA ALA A 140 9.88 2.72 15.04
C ALA A 140 11.34 2.22 15.09
N ALA A 141 11.58 1.03 14.53
CA ALA A 141 12.92 0.51 14.30
C ALA A 141 13.24 0.62 12.80
N ASP A 142 14.24 1.43 12.48
CA ASP A 142 14.68 1.68 11.10
C ASP A 142 16.15 1.26 10.97
N ASP A 143 16.37 0.02 10.55
CA ASP A 143 17.71 -0.56 10.37
C ASP A 143 18.37 -0.15 9.05
N ARG A 144 17.75 0.78 8.30
CA ARG A 144 18.30 1.27 7.04
C ARG A 144 19.49 2.19 7.29
N PRO A 145 20.42 2.33 6.31
CA PRO A 145 21.54 3.27 6.40
C PRO A 145 21.10 4.69 6.78
N ALA A 146 21.87 5.36 7.65
CA ALA A 146 21.55 6.70 8.18
C ALA A 146 21.23 7.74 7.09
N ILE A 147 21.85 7.63 5.92
CA ILE A 147 21.57 8.51 4.78
C ILE A 147 20.13 8.35 4.25
N ARG A 148 19.54 7.15 4.32
CA ARG A 148 18.16 6.89 3.93
C ARG A 148 17.18 7.43 4.97
N HIS A 149 17.54 7.32 6.24
CA HIS A 149 16.77 7.93 7.31
C HIS A 149 16.74 9.45 7.16
N ALA A 150 17.90 10.08 6.97
CA ALA A 150 18.01 11.52 6.72
C ALA A 150 17.22 11.97 5.48
N ALA A 151 17.26 11.20 4.39
CA ALA A 151 16.47 11.49 3.19
C ALA A 151 14.96 11.43 3.45
N SER A 152 14.50 10.48 4.27
CA SER A 152 13.09 10.38 4.67
C SER A 152 12.65 11.58 5.50
N ILE A 153 13.48 12.04 6.43
CA ILE A 153 13.21 13.24 7.23
C ILE A 153 13.16 14.49 6.34
N ALA A 154 14.14 14.66 5.43
CA ALA A 154 14.18 15.79 4.51
C ALA A 154 12.92 15.81 3.61
N TYR A 155 12.52 14.66 3.07
CA TYR A 155 11.31 14.56 2.26
C TYR A 155 10.06 14.96 3.04
N SER A 156 9.85 14.40 4.24
CA SER A 156 8.69 14.71 5.08
C SER A 156 8.69 16.18 5.51
N THR A 157 9.87 16.76 5.77
CA THR A 157 10.01 18.20 6.09
C THR A 157 9.60 19.07 4.92
N MET A 158 10.00 18.73 3.68
CA MET A 158 9.54 19.45 2.48
C MET A 158 8.02 19.38 2.31
N LEU A 159 7.41 18.22 2.54
CA LEU A 159 5.94 18.10 2.49
C LEU A 159 5.25 18.96 3.56
N LYS A 160 5.81 19.03 4.77
CA LYS A 160 5.30 19.89 5.84
C LYS A 160 5.34 21.37 5.44
N LEU A 161 6.48 21.84 4.94
CA LEU A 161 6.69 23.24 4.55
C LEU A 161 5.87 23.64 3.33
N LEU A 162 5.82 22.80 2.29
CA LEU A 162 5.17 23.12 1.02
C LEU A 162 3.67 22.86 1.04
N LEU A 163 3.22 21.83 1.73
CA LEU A 163 1.85 21.33 1.65
C LEU A 163 1.10 21.36 2.99
N GLY A 164 1.75 21.76 4.08
CA GLY A 164 1.13 21.79 5.40
C GLY A 164 0.82 20.39 5.96
N PHE A 165 1.55 19.37 5.51
CA PHE A 165 1.39 18.00 6.01
C PHE A 165 1.72 17.91 7.49
N ARG A 166 0.87 17.29 8.28
CA ARG A 166 1.02 17.23 9.75
C ARG A 166 1.60 15.92 10.26
N GLY A 167 1.62 14.88 9.44
CA GLY A 167 2.14 13.57 9.79
C GLY A 167 3.67 13.45 9.70
N THR A 168 4.17 12.24 9.93
CA THR A 168 5.62 11.94 9.90
C THR A 168 6.04 11.18 8.63
N ASP A 169 5.19 10.32 8.07
CA ASP A 169 5.49 9.51 6.90
C ASP A 169 4.30 9.43 5.92
N THR A 170 4.58 9.46 4.63
CA THR A 170 3.59 9.27 3.58
C THR A 170 3.82 8.01 2.75
N HIS A 171 4.98 7.37 2.87
CA HIS A 171 5.37 6.20 2.09
C HIS A 171 5.22 4.87 2.84
N GLY A 172 4.95 4.91 4.14
CA GLY A 172 4.79 3.69 4.94
C GLY A 172 3.56 2.86 4.55
N LEU A 173 3.43 1.71 5.17
CA LEU A 173 2.25 0.85 5.07
C LEU A 173 0.99 1.64 5.40
N LYS A 174 -0.14 1.29 4.82
CA LYS A 174 -1.42 1.98 5.04
C LYS A 174 -2.54 0.98 5.26
N ALA A 175 -3.43 1.30 6.18
CA ALA A 175 -4.69 0.60 6.32
C ALA A 175 -5.81 1.63 6.51
N PHE A 176 -6.97 1.42 5.89
CA PHE A 176 -8.05 2.39 5.97
C PHE A 176 -9.43 1.79 5.75
N ARG A 177 -10.44 2.48 6.25
CA ARG A 177 -11.83 2.21 5.90
C ARG A 177 -12.07 2.61 4.45
N ARG A 178 -12.43 1.64 3.62
CA ARG A 178 -12.57 1.84 2.16
C ARG A 178 -13.48 3.02 1.83
N LEU A 179 -14.65 3.11 2.44
CA LEU A 179 -15.62 4.18 2.14
C LEU A 179 -15.12 5.57 2.55
N ALA A 180 -14.31 5.67 3.61
CA ALA A 180 -13.76 6.94 4.05
C ALA A 180 -12.72 7.53 3.10
N LEU A 181 -12.00 6.68 2.35
CA LEU A 181 -10.92 7.11 1.47
C LEU A 181 -11.21 6.97 -0.03
N LEU A 182 -12.26 6.28 -0.44
CA LEU A 182 -12.50 5.98 -1.86
C LEU A 182 -12.56 7.24 -2.74
N ASP A 183 -13.22 8.29 -2.28
CA ASP A 183 -13.32 9.55 -3.03
C ASP A 183 -11.99 10.32 -3.00
N VAL A 184 -11.22 10.23 -1.92
CA VAL A 184 -9.85 10.76 -1.87
C VAL A 184 -8.96 10.05 -2.88
N VAL A 185 -9.03 8.71 -2.95
CA VAL A 185 -8.28 7.92 -3.95
C VAL A 185 -8.64 8.34 -5.38
N ARG A 186 -9.93 8.53 -5.65
CA ARG A 186 -10.41 8.96 -6.97
C ARG A 186 -9.91 10.35 -7.34
N SER A 187 -9.85 11.28 -6.38
CA SER A 187 -9.41 12.66 -6.57
C SER A 187 -7.90 12.81 -6.73
N CYS A 188 -7.09 11.80 -6.40
CA CYS A 188 -5.65 11.85 -6.62
C CYS A 188 -5.32 11.97 -8.11
N LEU A 189 -4.49 12.96 -8.45
CA LEU A 189 -4.13 13.33 -9.83
C LEU A 189 -2.73 12.86 -10.22
N VAL A 190 -1.86 12.62 -9.23
CA VAL A 190 -0.48 12.21 -9.47
C VAL A 190 -0.39 10.69 -9.34
N ASP A 191 0.36 10.11 -10.22
CA ASP A 191 0.74 8.69 -10.21
C ASP A 191 2.23 8.52 -9.92
N LYS A 192 2.81 7.36 -10.25
CA LYS A 192 4.21 7.00 -9.99
C LYS A 192 4.56 7.11 -8.50
N ASP A 193 5.68 7.80 -8.22
CA ASP A 193 6.34 7.77 -6.91
C ASP A 193 5.59 8.55 -5.81
N VAL A 194 4.67 9.45 -6.17
CA VAL A 194 4.04 10.39 -5.21
C VAL A 194 2.54 10.20 -5.00
N PHE A 195 1.93 9.19 -5.61
CA PHE A 195 0.52 8.86 -5.36
C PHE A 195 0.23 8.62 -3.87
N ALA A 196 1.09 7.85 -3.20
CA ALA A 196 0.94 7.56 -1.78
C ALA A 196 0.99 8.84 -0.93
N SER A 197 1.86 9.80 -1.28
CA SER A 197 1.93 11.09 -0.60
C SER A 197 0.71 11.96 -0.88
N GLU A 198 0.22 11.99 -2.13
CA GLU A 198 -1.00 12.71 -2.47
C GLU A 198 -2.20 12.19 -1.68
N LEU A 199 -2.36 10.87 -1.63
CA LEU A 199 -3.43 10.21 -0.90
C LEU A 199 -3.46 10.63 0.57
N VAL A 200 -2.32 10.52 1.25
CA VAL A 200 -2.20 10.86 2.68
C VAL A 200 -2.44 12.35 2.92
N ILE A 201 -1.86 13.24 2.10
CA ILE A 201 -2.02 14.69 2.27
C ILE A 201 -3.46 15.14 1.99
N ARG A 202 -4.11 14.57 0.95
CA ARG A 202 -5.53 14.86 0.70
C ARG A 202 -6.43 14.35 1.82
N ALA A 203 -6.15 13.16 2.36
CA ALA A 203 -6.87 12.62 3.51
C ALA A 203 -6.73 13.53 4.74
N ASP A 204 -5.50 13.96 5.07
CA ASP A 204 -5.24 14.88 6.18
C ASP A 204 -5.96 16.22 6.00
N ARG A 205 -5.94 16.80 4.79
CA ARG A 205 -6.67 18.05 4.47
C ARG A 205 -8.19 17.88 4.49
N GLY A 206 -8.68 16.72 4.09
CA GLY A 206 -10.09 16.36 4.11
C GLY A 206 -10.62 16.03 5.51
N GLY A 207 -9.78 16.12 6.55
CA GLY A 207 -10.19 15.85 7.93
C GLY A 207 -10.41 14.38 8.24
N VAL A 208 -9.86 13.47 7.42
CA VAL A 208 -9.87 12.02 7.71
C VAL A 208 -9.12 11.76 9.01
N ARG A 209 -9.74 11.06 9.93
CA ARG A 209 -9.13 10.70 11.22
C ARG A 209 -7.96 9.75 10.97
N THR A 210 -6.75 10.27 11.11
CA THR A 210 -5.52 9.54 10.79
C THR A 210 -4.74 9.24 12.07
N ARG A 211 -4.23 8.02 12.19
CA ARG A 211 -3.29 7.59 13.23
C ARG A 211 -2.03 7.02 12.60
N GLU A 212 -0.89 7.44 13.11
CA GLU A 212 0.40 6.83 12.76
C GLU A 212 0.82 5.85 13.86
N ILE A 213 1.30 4.68 13.45
CA ILE A 213 1.86 3.66 14.34
C ILE A 213 3.28 3.29 13.90
N PRO A 214 4.19 3.00 14.85
CA PRO A 214 5.55 2.63 14.51
C PRO A 214 5.58 1.28 13.78
N VAL A 215 6.47 1.18 12.79
CA VAL A 215 6.78 -0.07 12.08
C VAL A 215 8.27 -0.34 12.13
N CYS A 216 8.62 -1.63 12.02
CA CYS A 216 10.01 -2.06 11.88
C CYS A 216 10.33 -2.22 10.39
N VAL A 217 11.33 -1.51 9.90
CA VAL A 217 11.79 -1.63 8.52
C VAL A 217 13.21 -2.14 8.52
N ALA A 218 13.38 -3.40 8.13
CA ALA A 218 14.67 -4.01 7.85
C ALA A 218 14.90 -4.04 6.34
N GLU A 219 16.08 -3.62 5.89
CA GLU A 219 16.42 -3.66 4.47
C GLU A 219 16.81 -5.09 4.07
N LYS A 220 15.87 -5.83 3.48
CA LYS A 220 16.12 -7.22 3.04
C LYS A 220 17.00 -7.31 1.78
N ARG A 221 17.18 -6.20 1.05
CA ARG A 221 17.97 -6.16 -0.20
C ARG A 221 18.82 -4.89 -0.27
N PRO A 222 20.03 -4.96 -0.86
CA PRO A 222 20.82 -3.77 -1.15
C PRO A 222 20.04 -2.83 -2.09
N PRO A 223 20.17 -1.50 -1.91
CA PRO A 223 19.44 -0.53 -2.72
C PRO A 223 19.81 -0.64 -4.19
N SER A 224 18.83 -0.85 -5.04
CA SER A 224 19.01 -0.98 -6.49
C SER A 224 19.43 0.32 -7.20
N ILE A 225 19.33 1.49 -6.54
CA ILE A 225 19.56 2.79 -7.16
C ILE A 225 20.30 3.73 -6.20
N ASN A 226 21.32 4.44 -6.76
CA ASN A 226 22.04 5.50 -6.05
C ASN A 226 21.09 6.65 -5.67
N LEU A 227 21.04 6.98 -4.37
CA LEU A 227 20.17 8.01 -3.80
C LEU A 227 20.33 9.38 -4.49
N PHE A 228 21.57 9.78 -4.81
CA PHE A 228 21.85 11.06 -5.45
C PHE A 228 21.25 11.18 -6.85
N LYS A 229 21.16 10.09 -7.60
CA LYS A 229 20.50 10.08 -8.92
C LYS A 229 18.97 10.24 -8.83
N ARG A 230 18.38 9.99 -7.67
CA ARG A 230 16.94 10.14 -7.44
C ARG A 230 16.52 11.56 -7.08
N VAL A 231 17.41 12.40 -6.52
CA VAL A 231 17.06 13.74 -6.01
C VAL A 231 16.33 14.60 -7.06
N PRO A 232 16.78 14.75 -8.31
CA PRO A 232 16.06 15.55 -9.31
C PRO A 232 14.65 15.05 -9.58
N ASN A 233 14.45 13.73 -9.61
CA ASN A 233 13.13 13.14 -9.82
C ASN A 233 12.21 13.38 -8.62
N VAL A 234 12.74 13.29 -7.40
CA VAL A 234 12.00 13.59 -6.16
C VAL A 234 11.54 15.04 -6.16
N LEU A 235 12.41 15.99 -6.47
CA LEU A 235 12.06 17.43 -6.53
C LEU A 235 10.99 17.69 -7.59
N LYS A 236 11.11 17.10 -8.77
CA LYS A 236 10.10 17.18 -9.83
C LYS A 236 8.76 16.57 -9.38
N SER A 237 8.80 15.46 -8.66
CA SER A 237 7.60 14.82 -8.12
C SER A 237 6.93 15.67 -7.04
N ILE A 238 7.71 16.30 -6.14
CA ILE A 238 7.19 17.24 -5.15
C ILE A 238 6.57 18.47 -5.81
N ALA A 239 7.18 19.02 -6.86
CA ALA A 239 6.62 20.15 -7.60
C ALA A 239 5.27 19.79 -8.26
N LYS A 240 5.19 18.62 -8.89
CA LYS A 240 3.92 18.09 -9.44
C LYS A 240 2.86 17.92 -8.36
N LEU A 241 3.23 17.32 -7.23
CA LEU A 241 2.35 17.11 -6.09
C LEU A 241 1.84 18.44 -5.54
N THR A 242 2.73 19.42 -5.37
CA THR A 242 2.39 20.76 -4.90
C THR A 242 1.39 21.44 -5.85
N TYR A 243 1.63 21.34 -7.15
CA TYR A 243 0.70 21.86 -8.16
C TYR A 243 -0.65 21.15 -8.11
N ALA A 244 -0.66 19.81 -8.05
CA ALA A 244 -1.88 19.02 -7.98
C ALA A 244 -2.74 19.36 -6.76
N ILE A 245 -2.12 19.58 -5.60
CA ILE A 245 -2.83 19.84 -4.34
C ILE A 245 -3.21 21.32 -4.16
N ARG A 246 -2.39 22.27 -4.62
CA ARG A 246 -2.66 23.71 -4.40
C ARG A 246 -3.43 24.39 -5.51
N VAL A 247 -3.32 23.88 -6.74
CA VAL A 247 -3.91 24.53 -7.94
C VAL A 247 -5.10 23.76 -8.49
N ARG A 248 -5.07 22.42 -8.39
CA ARG A 248 -6.14 21.56 -8.94
C ARG A 248 -7.00 20.88 -7.87
N GLY A 249 -6.62 20.94 -6.62
CA GLY A 249 -7.35 20.39 -5.48
C GLY A 249 -8.04 21.45 -4.73
#